data_d65264e7680a767a86e9c5d08380ddd3
#
_entry.id   d65264e7680a767a86e9c5d08380ddd3
#
_cell.length_a   1.000
_cell.length_b   1.000
_cell.length_c   1.000
_cell.angle_alpha   90.00
_cell.angle_beta   90.00
_cell.angle_gamma   90.00
#
_symmetry.space_group_name_H-M   'P 1'
#
loop_
_entity.id
_entity.type
_entity.pdbx_description
1 polymer ?
#
loop_
_entity_poly.entity_id
_entity_poly.type
_entity_poly.pdbx_seq_one_letter_code
_entity_poly.pdbx_strand_id
1 'polypeptide(L)'
;MCIRDRCAAHIIIVEKSQKALDHAMSLGGDHGVLIDGNEVEKVKELTKGKGAEAVIDFVGEKGSTSMGLNMTRPGGYFYIVGYGEEIKILAVDVIFTERNIIGNLVGTWSELYELMELADKGLVKLSMAEYRLDDANKALHDLNDGKVKGRAVLVP
;
A
#
# COMPACT_ATOMS: atom_id res chain seq x y z
N MET A 1 0.47 9.66 8.35
CA MET A 1 1.92 9.84 8.14
C MET A 1 2.17 9.63 6.67
N CYS A 2 2.70 10.59 6.01
CA CYS A 2 3.22 10.35 4.68
C CYS A 2 4.64 9.81 4.81
N ILE A 3 4.92 8.65 4.21
CA ILE A 3 6.28 8.08 4.14
C ILE A 3 7.26 9.12 3.58
N ARG A 4 6.79 9.93 2.63
CA ARG A 4 7.49 11.07 2.04
C ARG A 4 8.10 12.01 3.09
N ASP A 5 7.31 12.40 4.09
CA ASP A 5 7.73 13.41 5.07
C ASP A 5 8.82 12.89 6.02
N ARG A 6 8.98 11.56 6.08
CA ARG A 6 9.96 10.89 6.93
C ARG A 6 11.21 10.42 6.20
N CYS A 7 11.06 10.04 4.92
CA CYS A 7 12.12 9.39 4.15
C CYS A 7 12.58 10.20 2.93
N ALA A 8 12.00 11.40 2.70
CA ALA A 8 12.22 12.19 1.47
C ALA A 8 12.01 11.37 0.18
N ALA A 9 11.15 10.35 0.24
CA ALA A 9 10.86 9.47 -0.88
C ALA A 9 9.79 10.08 -1.79
N HIS A 10 9.88 9.83 -3.09
CA HIS A 10 8.78 10.05 -4.01
C HIS A 10 7.81 8.87 -3.94
N ILE A 11 6.54 9.17 -3.70
CA ILE A 11 5.49 8.18 -3.50
C ILE A 11 4.68 8.04 -4.79
N ILE A 12 4.71 6.85 -5.38
CA ILE A 12 3.83 6.47 -6.49
C ILE A 12 2.74 5.57 -5.91
N ILE A 13 1.49 5.97 -6.09
CA ILE A 13 0.32 5.21 -5.65
C ILE A 13 -0.26 4.50 -6.84
N VAL A 14 -0.40 3.17 -6.74
CA VAL A 14 -1.01 2.33 -7.77
C VAL A 14 -2.34 1.80 -7.24
N GLU A 15 -3.43 2.10 -7.90
CA GLU A 15 -4.77 1.79 -7.41
C GLU A 15 -5.72 1.51 -8.60
N LYS A 16 -6.70 0.61 -8.38
CA LYS A 16 -7.71 0.27 -9.42
C LYS A 16 -8.90 1.23 -9.44
N SER A 17 -9.21 1.89 -8.33
CA SER A 17 -10.35 2.79 -8.18
C SER A 17 -9.89 4.24 -8.24
N GLN A 18 -10.41 5.02 -9.20
CA GLN A 18 -10.10 6.44 -9.30
C GLN A 18 -10.41 7.19 -7.99
N LYS A 19 -11.56 6.88 -7.36
CA LYS A 19 -11.94 7.48 -6.09
C LYS A 19 -10.96 7.20 -4.94
N ALA A 20 -10.43 5.95 -4.88
CA ALA A 20 -9.43 5.57 -3.89
C ALA A 20 -8.08 6.21 -4.20
N LEU A 21 -7.71 6.28 -5.48
CA LEU A 21 -6.51 6.95 -5.95
C LEU A 21 -6.52 8.44 -5.58
N ASP A 22 -7.62 9.15 -5.89
CA ASP A 22 -7.77 10.57 -5.55
C ASP A 22 -7.66 10.81 -4.04
N HIS A 23 -8.27 9.91 -3.25
CA HIS A 23 -8.16 10.00 -1.79
C HIS A 23 -6.72 9.79 -1.32
N ALA A 24 -6.03 8.77 -1.83
CA ALA A 24 -4.64 8.49 -1.46
C ALA A 24 -3.69 9.63 -1.90
N MET A 25 -3.92 10.20 -3.07
CA MET A 25 -3.19 11.39 -3.55
C MET A 25 -3.39 12.59 -2.62
N SER A 26 -4.61 12.80 -2.11
CA SER A 26 -4.89 13.88 -1.15
C SER A 26 -4.16 13.73 0.19
N LEU A 27 -3.68 12.53 0.50
CA LEU A 27 -2.91 12.22 1.71
C LEU A 27 -1.40 12.34 1.52
N GLY A 28 -0.93 12.76 0.34
CA GLY A 28 0.48 13.08 0.10
C GLY A 28 1.20 12.17 -0.90
N GLY A 29 0.49 11.50 -1.81
CA GLY A 29 1.10 10.87 -2.97
C GLY A 29 1.68 11.91 -3.93
N ASP A 30 2.81 11.60 -4.57
CA ASP A 30 3.41 12.46 -5.59
C ASP A 30 2.89 12.13 -6.99
N HIS A 31 2.66 10.85 -7.27
CA HIS A 31 2.14 10.37 -8.54
C HIS A 31 1.07 9.29 -8.34
N GLY A 32 0.01 9.38 -9.10
CA GLY A 32 -1.07 8.41 -9.14
C GLY A 32 -1.03 7.59 -10.43
N VAL A 33 -1.15 6.28 -10.33
CA VAL A 33 -1.24 5.34 -11.45
C VAL A 33 -2.49 4.50 -11.28
N LEU A 34 -3.41 4.61 -12.24
CA LEU A 34 -4.58 3.74 -12.28
C LEU A 34 -4.22 2.42 -12.96
N ILE A 35 -4.67 1.31 -12.39
CA ILE A 35 -4.49 -0.03 -12.96
C ILE A 35 -5.37 -0.15 -14.21
N ASP A 36 -4.75 -0.23 -15.37
CA ASP A 36 -5.39 -0.33 -16.69
C ASP A 36 -4.69 -1.30 -17.64
N GLY A 37 -3.73 -2.06 -17.14
CA GLY A 37 -2.89 -2.99 -17.90
C GLY A 37 -1.54 -2.43 -18.33
N ASN A 38 -1.29 -1.13 -18.14
CA ASN A 38 -0.01 -0.46 -18.46
C ASN A 38 0.65 0.16 -17.21
N GLU A 39 0.20 -0.21 -16.02
CA GLU A 39 0.66 0.38 -14.76
C GLU A 39 2.15 0.15 -14.49
N VAL A 40 2.70 -0.99 -14.90
CA VAL A 40 4.14 -1.31 -14.75
C VAL A 40 4.99 -0.36 -15.58
N GLU A 41 4.61 -0.14 -16.84
CA GLU A 41 5.27 0.78 -17.75
C GLU A 41 5.21 2.21 -17.25
N LYS A 42 4.04 2.65 -16.76
CA LYS A 42 3.87 3.99 -16.18
C LYS A 42 4.77 4.20 -14.96
N VAL A 43 4.87 3.21 -14.06
CA VAL A 43 5.78 3.29 -12.91
C VAL A 43 7.24 3.36 -13.37
N LYS A 44 7.61 2.58 -14.40
CA LYS A 44 8.96 2.65 -14.98
C LYS A 44 9.24 4.02 -15.60
N GLU A 45 8.30 4.60 -16.34
CA GLU A 45 8.45 5.97 -16.88
C GLU A 45 8.69 6.99 -15.78
N LEU A 46 7.87 6.98 -14.71
CA LEU A 46 8.03 7.86 -13.55
C LEU A 46 9.36 7.67 -12.82
N THR A 47 9.98 6.49 -12.95
CA THR A 47 11.26 6.14 -12.35
C THR A 47 12.42 6.14 -13.34
N LYS A 48 12.29 6.85 -14.47
CA LYS A 48 13.31 6.98 -15.52
C LYS A 48 13.75 5.61 -16.09
N GLY A 49 12.82 4.69 -16.25
CA GLY A 49 13.04 3.34 -16.77
C GLY A 49 13.60 2.33 -15.79
N LYS A 50 13.97 2.75 -14.58
CA LYS A 50 14.66 1.89 -13.62
C LYS A 50 13.72 0.97 -12.83
N GLY A 51 12.50 1.39 -12.58
CA GLY A 51 11.58 0.81 -11.62
C GLY A 51 11.71 1.45 -10.22
N ALA A 52 10.76 1.13 -9.35
CA ALA A 52 10.72 1.66 -7.99
C ALA A 52 11.80 1.03 -7.10
N GLU A 53 12.39 1.81 -6.22
CA GLU A 53 13.38 1.32 -5.26
C GLU A 53 12.77 0.39 -4.22
N ALA A 54 11.59 0.73 -3.75
CA ALA A 54 10.80 -0.09 -2.85
C ALA A 54 9.35 -0.12 -3.32
N VAL A 55 8.75 -1.30 -3.35
CA VAL A 55 7.32 -1.51 -3.61
C VAL A 55 6.72 -2.19 -2.39
N ILE A 56 5.56 -1.71 -1.94
CA ILE A 56 4.82 -2.30 -0.83
C ILE A 56 3.46 -2.77 -1.37
N ASP A 57 3.24 -4.07 -1.36
CA ASP A 57 1.97 -4.67 -1.78
C ASP A 57 1.08 -4.93 -0.56
N PHE A 58 0.03 -4.11 -0.42
CA PHE A 58 -0.99 -4.27 0.61
C PHE A 58 -2.16 -5.16 0.18
N VAL A 59 -2.17 -5.61 -1.07
CA VAL A 59 -3.29 -6.36 -1.67
C VAL A 59 -3.04 -7.86 -1.64
N GLY A 60 -1.93 -8.33 -2.23
CA GLY A 60 -1.57 -9.75 -2.29
C GLY A 60 -2.59 -10.62 -3.03
N GLU A 61 -3.34 -10.07 -3.98
CA GLU A 61 -4.38 -10.75 -4.73
C GLU A 61 -4.46 -10.26 -6.18
N LYS A 62 -5.03 -11.09 -7.06
CA LYS A 62 -5.41 -10.71 -8.45
C LYS A 62 -4.24 -10.18 -9.29
N GLY A 63 -3.06 -10.73 -9.08
CA GLY A 63 -1.86 -10.39 -9.82
C GLY A 63 -1.04 -9.23 -9.25
N SER A 64 -1.43 -8.66 -8.10
CA SER A 64 -0.71 -7.52 -7.49
C SER A 64 0.73 -7.85 -7.16
N THR A 65 1.00 -9.08 -6.72
CA THR A 65 2.34 -9.53 -6.37
C THR A 65 3.27 -9.57 -7.58
N SER A 66 2.80 -10.16 -8.69
CA SER A 66 3.56 -10.20 -9.94
C SER A 66 3.76 -8.80 -10.53
N MET A 67 2.73 -7.97 -10.46
CA MET A 67 2.76 -6.58 -10.88
C MET A 67 3.78 -5.77 -10.05
N GLY A 68 3.72 -5.89 -8.73
CA GLY A 68 4.64 -5.21 -7.82
C GLY A 68 6.10 -5.63 -8.02
N LEU A 69 6.37 -6.92 -8.23
CA LEU A 69 7.70 -7.40 -8.58
C LEU A 69 8.22 -6.78 -9.87
N ASN A 70 7.37 -6.67 -10.91
CA ASN A 70 7.75 -6.08 -12.19
C ASN A 70 7.97 -4.56 -12.12
N MET A 71 7.37 -3.89 -11.15
CA MET A 71 7.61 -2.48 -10.87
C MET A 71 8.89 -2.23 -10.08
N THR A 72 9.39 -3.25 -9.35
CA THR A 72 10.58 -3.13 -8.51
C THR A 72 11.84 -3.15 -9.37
N ARG A 73 12.75 -2.20 -9.16
CA ARG A 73 14.03 -2.14 -9.87
C ARG A 73 14.94 -3.33 -9.52
N PRO A 74 15.97 -3.64 -10.33
CA PRO A 74 17.06 -4.50 -9.91
C PRO A 74 17.72 -3.95 -8.63
N GLY A 75 18.08 -4.83 -7.68
CA GLY A 75 18.57 -4.50 -6.35
C GLY A 75 17.56 -3.80 -5.45
N GLY A 76 16.31 -3.70 -5.88
CA GLY A 76 15.22 -3.06 -5.10
C GLY A 76 14.57 -4.00 -4.11
N TYR A 77 13.59 -3.46 -3.38
CA TYR A 77 12.89 -4.16 -2.31
C TYR A 77 11.41 -4.31 -2.64
N PHE A 78 10.90 -5.52 -2.55
CA PHE A 78 9.49 -5.83 -2.68
C PHE A 78 8.94 -6.32 -1.33
N TYR A 79 8.12 -5.51 -0.68
CA TYR A 79 7.51 -5.81 0.61
C TYR A 79 6.10 -6.34 0.40
N ILE A 80 5.83 -7.53 0.93
CA ILE A 80 4.52 -8.19 0.86
C ILE A 80 3.85 -8.06 2.21
N VAL A 81 2.71 -7.38 2.24
CA VAL A 81 1.86 -7.18 3.42
C VAL A 81 0.50 -7.86 3.21
N GLY A 82 -0.07 -7.72 2.01
CA GLY A 82 -1.28 -8.44 1.62
C GLY A 82 -1.01 -9.93 1.39
N TYR A 83 -2.05 -10.75 1.50
CA TYR A 83 -1.93 -12.20 1.30
C TYR A 83 -3.17 -12.74 0.58
N GLY A 84 -3.00 -13.79 -0.23
CA GLY A 84 -4.11 -14.42 -0.96
C GLY A 84 -3.68 -15.04 -2.28
N GLU A 85 -2.49 -14.72 -2.78
CA GLU A 85 -1.96 -15.34 -4.01
C GLU A 85 -0.56 -15.94 -3.82
N GLU A 86 -0.17 -16.74 -4.79
CA GLU A 86 1.18 -17.34 -4.84
C GLU A 86 2.18 -16.38 -5.46
N ILE A 87 3.40 -16.36 -4.93
CA ILE A 87 4.52 -15.66 -5.58
C ILE A 87 5.08 -16.58 -6.66
N LYS A 88 4.91 -16.21 -7.92
CA LYS A 88 5.44 -16.95 -9.06
C LYS A 88 6.63 -16.22 -9.66
N ILE A 89 7.84 -16.64 -9.32
CA ILE A 89 9.08 -16.09 -9.84
C ILE A 89 10.07 -17.22 -10.11
N LEU A 90 10.79 -17.10 -11.21
CA LEU A 90 11.90 -18.02 -11.49
C LEU A 90 13.10 -17.63 -10.61
N ALA A 91 13.77 -18.63 -10.03
CA ALA A 91 14.96 -18.39 -9.22
C ALA A 91 16.04 -17.62 -9.99
N VAL A 92 16.18 -17.87 -11.29
CA VAL A 92 17.11 -17.18 -12.16
C VAL A 92 16.81 -15.68 -12.25
N ASP A 93 15.54 -15.27 -12.24
CA ASP A 93 15.16 -13.86 -12.28
C ASP A 93 15.52 -13.14 -10.98
N VAL A 94 15.37 -13.82 -9.83
CA VAL A 94 15.82 -13.28 -8.54
C VAL A 94 17.33 -13.07 -8.53
N ILE A 95 18.08 -14.07 -9.01
CA ILE A 95 19.55 -14.03 -9.06
C ILE A 95 20.04 -12.88 -9.97
N PHE A 96 19.53 -12.80 -11.19
CA PHE A 96 19.98 -11.76 -12.14
C PHE A 96 19.53 -10.34 -11.78
N THR A 97 18.42 -10.22 -11.08
CA THR A 97 17.90 -8.90 -10.69
C THR A 97 18.30 -8.49 -9.28
N GLU A 98 18.82 -9.42 -8.45
CA GLU A 98 19.17 -9.19 -7.04
C GLU A 98 18.04 -8.53 -6.24
N ARG A 99 16.77 -8.75 -6.61
CA ARG A 99 15.62 -8.20 -5.91
C ARG A 99 15.46 -8.84 -4.53
N ASN A 100 15.13 -8.01 -3.57
CA ASN A 100 14.83 -8.45 -2.21
C ASN A 100 13.32 -8.62 -2.04
N ILE A 101 12.87 -9.84 -1.72
CA ILE A 101 11.45 -10.14 -1.48
C ILE A 101 11.29 -10.35 0.02
N ILE A 102 10.48 -9.51 0.65
CA ILE A 102 10.37 -9.44 2.11
C ILE A 102 8.89 -9.57 2.51
N GLY A 103 8.57 -10.64 3.23
CA GLY A 103 7.26 -10.81 3.85
C GLY A 103 7.16 -9.99 5.14
N ASN A 104 5.99 -9.41 5.38
CA ASN A 104 5.72 -8.60 6.57
C ASN A 104 4.45 -9.12 7.24
N LEU A 105 4.56 -9.51 8.49
CA LEU A 105 3.43 -9.94 9.30
C LEU A 105 3.20 -8.93 10.41
N VAL A 106 2.06 -8.22 10.34
CA VAL A 106 1.60 -7.25 11.35
C VAL A 106 2.73 -6.35 11.89
N GLY A 107 2.86 -6.19 13.17
CA GLY A 107 3.91 -5.42 13.84
C GLY A 107 4.12 -5.91 15.26
N THR A 108 5.21 -5.50 15.86
CA THR A 108 5.53 -5.75 17.27
C THR A 108 4.83 -4.73 18.18
N TRP A 109 4.79 -5.02 19.47
CA TRP A 109 4.28 -4.08 20.48
C TRP A 109 5.10 -2.77 20.50
N SER A 110 6.42 -2.87 20.34
CA SER A 110 7.30 -1.70 20.29
C SER A 110 6.99 -0.79 19.12
N GLU A 111 6.79 -1.37 17.92
CA GLU A 111 6.41 -0.62 16.73
C GLU A 111 5.04 0.07 16.86
N LEU A 112 4.08 -0.60 17.51
CA LEU A 112 2.80 0.03 17.82
C LEU A 112 2.97 1.22 18.76
N TYR A 113 3.80 1.11 19.79
CA TYR A 113 4.08 2.20 20.72
C TYR A 113 4.70 3.41 19.99
N GLU A 114 5.71 3.17 19.16
CA GLU A 114 6.34 4.21 18.33
C GLU A 114 5.33 4.86 17.37
N LEU A 115 4.43 4.06 16.79
CA LEU A 115 3.35 4.58 15.93
C LEU A 115 2.40 5.48 16.72
N MET A 116 2.06 5.13 17.95
CA MET A 116 1.22 5.96 18.81
C MET A 116 1.89 7.28 19.18
N GLU A 117 3.21 7.30 19.42
CA GLU A 117 3.95 8.54 19.61
C GLU A 117 3.92 9.45 18.37
N LEU A 118 3.98 8.86 17.17
CA LEU A 118 3.85 9.61 15.92
C LEU A 118 2.43 10.18 15.74
N ALA A 119 1.42 9.41 16.17
CA ALA A 119 0.02 9.85 16.11
C ALA A 119 -0.23 11.02 17.08
N ASP A 120 0.29 10.94 18.30
CA ASP A 120 0.21 12.02 19.31
C ASP A 120 0.82 13.33 18.80
N LYS A 121 1.91 13.24 18.06
CA LYS A 121 2.55 14.39 17.38
C LYS A 121 1.79 14.88 16.13
N GLY A 122 0.62 14.32 15.82
CA GLY A 122 -0.18 14.66 14.65
C GLY A 122 0.44 14.26 13.31
N LEU A 123 1.47 13.42 13.33
CA LEU A 123 2.20 12.98 12.14
C LEU A 123 1.54 11.79 11.42
N VAL A 124 0.59 11.13 12.06
CA VAL A 124 -0.24 10.06 11.49
C VAL A 124 -1.69 10.52 11.51
N LYS A 125 -2.30 10.59 10.34
CA LYS A 125 -3.72 10.92 10.19
C LYS A 125 -4.45 9.71 9.65
N LEU A 126 -5.46 9.26 10.39
CA LEU A 126 -6.33 8.16 9.97
C LEU A 126 -7.65 8.72 9.44
N SER A 127 -8.07 8.21 8.29
CA SER A 127 -9.45 8.42 7.84
C SER A 127 -10.33 7.40 8.52
N MET A 128 -11.28 7.86 9.33
CA MET A 128 -12.17 6.99 10.11
C MET A 128 -13.62 7.41 9.91
N ALA A 129 -14.52 6.41 9.93
CA ALA A 129 -15.94 6.58 10.06
C ALA A 129 -16.38 5.90 11.36
N GLU A 130 -16.96 6.66 12.27
CA GLU A 130 -17.43 6.14 13.56
C GLU A 130 -18.84 5.58 13.43
N TYR A 131 -19.07 4.42 14.04
CA TYR A 131 -20.36 3.76 14.15
C TYR A 131 -20.60 3.39 15.61
N ARG A 132 -21.84 3.44 16.06
CA ARG A 132 -22.18 2.89 17.38
C ARG A 132 -21.97 1.37 17.38
N LEU A 133 -21.63 0.82 18.52
CA LEU A 133 -21.45 -0.62 18.68
C LEU A 133 -22.70 -1.41 18.22
N ASP A 134 -23.90 -0.90 18.53
CA ASP A 134 -25.18 -1.48 18.10
C ASP A 134 -25.36 -1.50 16.57
N ASP A 135 -24.66 -0.63 15.85
CA ASP A 135 -24.67 -0.51 14.40
C ASP A 135 -23.60 -1.36 13.69
N ALA A 136 -22.99 -2.33 14.38
CA ALA A 136 -21.88 -3.15 13.83
C ALA A 136 -22.24 -3.81 12.49
N ASN A 137 -23.45 -4.35 12.35
CA ASN A 137 -23.90 -4.95 11.09
C ASN A 137 -24.01 -3.92 9.96
N LYS A 138 -24.48 -2.70 10.27
CA LYS A 138 -24.52 -1.60 9.31
C LYS A 138 -23.10 -1.20 8.87
N ALA A 139 -22.16 -1.11 9.81
CA ALA A 139 -20.76 -0.83 9.50
C ALA A 139 -20.16 -1.86 8.54
N LEU A 140 -20.44 -3.15 8.75
CA LEU A 140 -20.00 -4.24 7.87
C LEU A 140 -20.61 -4.13 6.47
N HIS A 141 -21.90 -3.83 6.36
CA HIS A 141 -22.55 -3.62 5.07
C HIS A 141 -21.97 -2.42 4.34
N ASP A 142 -21.83 -1.28 5.01
CA ASP A 142 -21.26 -0.07 4.43
C ASP A 142 -19.79 -0.27 4.00
N LEU A 143 -19.02 -1.08 4.73
CA LEU A 143 -17.66 -1.46 4.35
C LEU A 143 -17.66 -2.33 3.09
N ASN A 144 -18.51 -3.34 3.03
CA ASN A 144 -18.64 -4.24 1.87
C ASN A 144 -19.10 -3.49 0.61
N ASP A 145 -19.99 -2.50 0.78
CA ASP A 145 -20.48 -1.63 -0.30
C ASP A 145 -19.49 -0.53 -0.72
N GLY A 146 -18.30 -0.47 -0.12
CA GLY A 146 -17.28 0.55 -0.41
C GLY A 146 -17.69 1.97 -0.02
N LYS A 147 -18.64 2.12 0.91
CA LYS A 147 -19.11 3.45 1.39
C LYS A 147 -18.18 4.04 2.45
N VAL A 148 -17.43 3.19 3.16
CA VAL A 148 -16.49 3.61 4.21
C VAL A 148 -15.20 4.13 3.58
N LYS A 149 -14.79 5.34 3.96
CA LYS A 149 -13.46 5.87 3.62
C LYS A 149 -12.51 5.58 4.77
N GLY A 150 -11.47 4.79 4.50
CA GLY A 150 -10.48 4.41 5.51
C GLY A 150 -10.97 3.27 6.41
N ARG A 151 -11.19 3.52 7.68
CA ARG A 151 -11.57 2.50 8.67
C ARG A 151 -12.95 2.78 9.26
N ALA A 152 -13.77 1.73 9.39
CA ALA A 152 -14.96 1.76 10.24
C ALA A 152 -14.53 1.45 11.67
N VAL A 153 -14.85 2.35 12.59
CA VAL A 153 -14.53 2.19 14.03
C VAL A 153 -15.83 2.10 14.80
N LEU A 154 -15.99 1.02 15.57
CA LEU A 154 -17.12 0.86 16.46
C LEU A 154 -16.79 1.51 17.81
N VAL A 155 -17.66 2.40 18.25
CA VAL A 155 -17.55 3.06 19.56
C VAL A 155 -18.69 2.63 20.46
N PRO A 156 -18.43 2.39 21.75
CA PRO A 156 -19.45 2.00 22.74
C PRO A 156 -20.55 3.04 22.91
#